data_f6f26deb62053335e27074dd72b13ba1
#
_entry.id   f6f26deb62053335e27074dd72b13ba1
#
_cell.length_a   1.000
_cell.length_b   1.000
_cell.length_c   1.000
_cell.angle_alpha   90.00
_cell.angle_beta   90.00
_cell.angle_gamma   90.00
#
_symmetry.space_group_name_H-M   'P 1'
#
loop_
_entity.id
_entity.type
_entity.pdbx_description
1 polymer ?
#
loop_
_entity_poly.entity_id
_entity_poly.type
_entity_poly.pdbx_seq_one_letter_code
_entity_poly.pdbx_strand_id
1 'polypeptide(L)'
;KEYRRQRQMCIRDRAYLAERIPNITLRKLLKLVYLTDEKFTIERGFPLTWFSYFAWKKGPVAPEVYDVKNGSFSEYVQCHRNNEDKCEVSPVSGILTQEKLNLYSQYEMDMIDKIISTYGSMSADELTDITHLDDTLWSKVVNENNLTFSDSGRSDCEIHLNRLIEGDEEKEEVFEDALEYMQFCNATSVC
;
A
#
# COMPACT_ATOMS: atom_id res chain seq x y z
N LYS A 1 15.89 -9.51 -11.85
CA LYS A 1 15.94 -8.04 -12.06
C LYS A 1 14.55 -7.40 -11.90
N GLU A 2 13.45 -8.03 -12.37
CA GLU A 2 12.09 -7.49 -12.32
C GLU A 2 11.46 -7.57 -10.92
N TYR A 3 11.69 -8.64 -10.17
CA TYR A 3 11.35 -8.71 -8.74
C TYR A 3 12.08 -7.62 -7.91
N ARG A 4 13.35 -7.38 -8.18
CA ARG A 4 14.06 -6.19 -7.64
C ARG A 4 13.45 -4.89 -8.14
N ARG A 5 12.98 -4.84 -9.42
CA ARG A 5 12.27 -3.68 -9.96
C ARG A 5 10.93 -3.47 -9.26
N GLN A 6 10.12 -4.53 -9.10
CA GLN A 6 8.79 -4.44 -8.48
C GLN A 6 8.89 -4.14 -6.97
N ARG A 7 9.81 -4.78 -6.25
CA ARG A 7 10.13 -4.40 -4.87
C ARG A 7 10.69 -2.96 -4.78
N GLN A 8 11.45 -2.52 -5.77
CA GLN A 8 11.93 -1.14 -5.88
C GLN A 8 10.82 -0.18 -6.32
N MET A 9 9.81 -0.60 -7.10
CA MET A 9 8.60 0.16 -7.39
C MET A 9 7.79 0.38 -6.12
N CYS A 10 7.42 -0.67 -5.41
CA CYS A 10 6.69 -0.60 -4.13
C CYS A 10 7.33 0.32 -3.09
N ILE A 11 8.65 0.43 -3.10
CA ILE A 11 9.41 1.29 -2.18
C ILE A 11 9.38 2.74 -2.64
N ARG A 12 9.43 2.98 -3.96
CA ARG A 12 9.37 4.30 -4.57
C ARG A 12 8.00 4.95 -4.43
N ASP A 13 6.91 4.18 -4.48
CA ASP A 13 5.55 4.67 -4.26
C ASP A 13 5.44 5.38 -2.91
N ARG A 14 6.05 4.81 -1.86
CA ARG A 14 6.11 5.43 -0.53
C ARG A 14 6.93 6.71 -0.51
N ALA A 15 8.09 6.70 -1.18
CA ALA A 15 8.93 7.88 -1.29
C ALA A 15 8.21 8.99 -2.09
N TYR A 16 7.50 8.63 -3.16
CA TYR A 16 6.72 9.56 -3.97
C TYR A 16 5.53 10.13 -3.17
N LEU A 17 4.77 9.30 -2.47
CA LEU A 17 3.70 9.76 -1.58
C LEU A 17 4.24 10.69 -0.48
N ALA A 18 5.39 10.32 0.11
CA ALA A 18 6.02 11.12 1.16
C ALA A 18 6.61 12.45 0.67
N GLU A 19 7.02 12.53 -0.60
CA GLU A 19 7.47 13.79 -1.22
C GLU A 19 6.30 14.71 -1.55
N ARG A 20 5.19 14.14 -2.05
CA ARG A 20 4.02 14.90 -2.51
C ARG A 20 3.10 15.34 -1.35
N ILE A 21 3.17 14.68 -0.21
CA ILE A 21 2.37 14.97 0.97
C ILE A 21 3.30 15.34 2.13
N PRO A 22 3.55 16.64 2.35
CA PRO A 22 4.41 17.08 3.45
C PRO A 22 3.93 16.60 4.82
N ASN A 23 4.88 16.20 5.67
CA ASN A 23 4.62 15.74 7.05
C ASN A 23 3.65 14.54 7.12
N ILE A 24 3.69 13.67 6.11
CA ILE A 24 2.85 12.48 6.08
C ILE A 24 3.18 11.57 7.26
N THR A 25 2.19 11.26 8.09
CA THR A 25 2.38 10.29 9.16
C THR A 25 2.38 8.86 8.63
N LEU A 26 3.10 7.95 9.29
CA LEU A 26 3.12 6.54 8.90
C LEU A 26 1.72 5.93 8.81
N ARG A 27 0.81 6.30 9.72
CA ARG A 27 -0.58 5.83 9.67
C ARG A 27 -1.31 6.30 8.41
N LYS A 28 -1.10 7.54 7.99
CA LYS A 28 -1.66 8.08 6.75
C LYS A 28 -1.04 7.40 5.52
N LEU A 29 0.28 7.22 5.52
CA LEU A 29 0.98 6.50 4.45
C LEU A 29 0.44 5.08 4.25
N LEU A 30 0.25 4.32 5.34
CA LEU A 30 -0.34 2.97 5.30
C LEU A 30 -1.71 2.96 4.62
N LYS A 31 -2.57 3.95 4.90
CA LYS A 31 -3.89 4.05 4.27
C LYS A 31 -3.80 4.40 2.79
N LEU A 32 -2.93 5.33 2.43
CA LEU A 32 -2.79 5.72 1.02
C LEU A 32 -2.19 4.59 0.17
N VAL A 33 -1.23 3.83 0.70
CA VAL A 33 -0.70 2.65 0.00
C VAL A 33 -1.80 1.60 -0.20
N TYR A 34 -2.60 1.30 0.83
CA TYR A 34 -3.73 0.39 0.70
C TYR A 34 -4.76 0.86 -0.34
N LEU A 35 -5.19 2.12 -0.26
CA LEU A 35 -6.17 2.69 -1.21
C LEU A 35 -5.62 2.73 -2.64
N THR A 36 -4.32 2.87 -2.82
CA THR A 36 -3.67 2.77 -4.13
C THR A 36 -3.82 1.36 -4.68
N ASP A 37 -3.47 0.32 -3.91
CA ASP A 37 -3.58 -1.07 -4.35
C ASP A 37 -5.04 -1.49 -4.56
N GLU A 38 -5.95 -1.06 -3.68
CA GLU A 38 -7.39 -1.29 -3.84
C GLU A 38 -7.89 -0.74 -5.17
N LYS A 39 -7.51 0.51 -5.49
CA LYS A 39 -7.91 1.17 -6.73
C LYS A 39 -7.31 0.51 -7.97
N PHE A 40 -6.03 0.16 -7.92
CA PHE A 40 -5.37 -0.59 -8.99
C PHE A 40 -6.05 -1.93 -9.24
N THR A 41 -6.36 -2.69 -8.18
CA THR A 41 -7.04 -3.98 -8.31
C THR A 41 -8.41 -3.83 -8.97
N ILE A 42 -9.21 -2.84 -8.55
CA ILE A 42 -10.52 -2.57 -9.15
C ILE A 42 -10.41 -2.19 -10.64
N GLU A 43 -9.43 -1.35 -11.01
CA GLU A 43 -9.32 -0.83 -12.38
C GLU A 43 -8.54 -1.76 -13.32
N ARG A 44 -7.52 -2.45 -12.83
CA ARG A 44 -6.56 -3.24 -13.64
C ARG A 44 -6.59 -4.75 -13.40
N GLY A 45 -7.32 -5.23 -12.38
CA GLY A 45 -7.35 -6.63 -12.01
C GLY A 45 -6.22 -7.07 -11.09
N PHE A 46 -5.22 -6.24 -10.79
CA PHE A 46 -4.10 -6.58 -9.90
C PHE A 46 -3.60 -5.36 -9.11
N PRO A 47 -3.01 -5.56 -7.93
CA PRO A 47 -2.47 -4.46 -7.11
C PRO A 47 -1.14 -3.95 -7.67
N LEU A 48 -0.83 -2.69 -7.39
CA LEU A 48 0.45 -2.09 -7.78
C LEU A 48 1.62 -2.64 -6.97
N THR A 49 1.44 -2.83 -5.65
CA THR A 49 2.54 -3.14 -4.73
C THR A 49 2.69 -4.62 -4.37
N TRP A 50 1.65 -5.41 -4.49
CA TRP A 50 1.61 -6.82 -4.09
C TRP A 50 1.95 -7.07 -2.61
N PHE A 51 1.64 -6.11 -1.73
CA PHE A 51 1.76 -6.32 -0.28
C PHE A 51 0.65 -7.20 0.23
N SER A 52 0.97 -8.02 1.25
CA SER A 52 -0.05 -8.64 2.08
C SER A 52 -0.62 -7.62 3.05
N TYR A 53 -1.94 -7.49 3.08
CA TYR A 53 -2.64 -6.60 3.98
C TYR A 53 -3.35 -7.39 5.07
N PHE A 54 -3.32 -6.87 6.30
CA PHE A 54 -3.95 -7.49 7.46
C PHE A 54 -4.97 -6.54 8.11
N ALA A 55 -6.05 -7.12 8.65
CA ALA A 55 -7.11 -6.37 9.30
C ALA A 55 -6.70 -5.98 10.73
N TRP A 56 -5.98 -4.86 10.90
CA TRP A 56 -5.67 -4.33 12.23
C TRP A 56 -6.75 -3.37 12.72
N LYS A 57 -6.76 -3.08 14.04
CA LYS A 57 -7.76 -2.23 14.71
C LYS A 57 -7.98 -0.86 14.05
N LYS A 58 -6.93 -0.29 13.47
CA LYS A 58 -6.96 1.02 12.79
C LYS A 58 -7.09 0.91 11.27
N GLY A 59 -7.58 -0.24 10.77
CA GLY A 59 -7.80 -0.51 9.36
C GLY A 59 -6.74 -1.39 8.70
N PRO A 60 -6.75 -1.52 7.37
CA PRO A 60 -5.78 -2.32 6.62
C PRO A 60 -4.34 -1.87 6.86
N VAL A 61 -3.44 -2.83 7.07
CA VAL A 61 -2.02 -2.58 7.28
C VAL A 61 -1.18 -3.60 6.53
N ALA A 62 -0.21 -3.13 5.75
CA ALA A 62 0.90 -3.92 5.25
C ALA A 62 2.05 -3.87 6.27
N PRO A 63 2.44 -5.00 6.89
CA PRO A 63 3.53 -5.03 7.88
C PRO A 63 4.84 -4.48 7.36
N GLU A 64 5.17 -4.72 6.09
CA GLU A 64 6.37 -4.19 5.45
C GLU A 64 6.40 -2.66 5.42
N VAL A 65 5.25 -2.02 5.19
CA VAL A 65 5.14 -0.55 5.24
C VAL A 65 5.19 -0.06 6.68
N TYR A 66 4.56 -0.79 7.61
CA TYR A 66 4.57 -0.45 9.01
C TYR A 66 5.98 -0.48 9.62
N ASP A 67 6.83 -1.39 9.14
CA ASP A 67 8.21 -1.54 9.62
C ASP A 67 9.17 -0.43 9.18
N VAL A 68 8.73 0.53 8.38
CA VAL A 68 9.46 1.79 8.11
C VAL A 68 9.86 2.49 9.41
N LYS A 69 9.03 2.44 10.44
CA LYS A 69 9.34 2.99 11.76
C LYS A 69 10.52 2.31 12.46
N ASN A 70 10.84 1.08 12.08
CA ASN A 70 11.94 0.27 12.60
C ASN A 70 13.18 0.35 11.70
N GLY A 71 13.18 1.24 10.70
CA GLY A 71 14.28 1.44 9.77
C GLY A 71 14.23 0.58 8.51
N SER A 72 13.15 -0.19 8.29
CA SER A 72 12.96 -0.85 7.01
C SER A 72 12.90 0.18 5.90
N PHE A 73 13.61 -0.10 4.78
CA PHE A 73 13.69 0.79 3.61
C PHE A 73 14.32 2.17 3.90
N SER A 74 15.20 2.26 4.89
CA SER A 74 15.91 3.50 5.27
C SER A 74 16.75 4.11 4.14
N GLU A 75 17.01 3.37 3.08
CA GLU A 75 17.66 3.86 1.84
C GLU A 75 16.71 4.69 0.94
N TYR A 76 15.39 4.65 1.19
CA TYR A 76 14.37 5.35 0.39
C TYR A 76 13.54 6.33 1.21
N VAL A 77 13.16 5.93 2.42
CA VAL A 77 12.34 6.74 3.33
C VAL A 77 12.90 6.69 4.74
N GLN A 78 12.71 7.76 5.47
CA GLN A 78 13.10 7.88 6.87
C GLN A 78 11.87 8.20 7.71
N CYS A 79 11.81 7.60 8.91
CA CYS A 79 10.80 7.92 9.91
C CYS A 79 11.45 8.72 11.04
N HIS A 80 10.87 9.84 11.36
CA HIS A 80 11.22 10.63 12.56
C HIS A 80 9.99 10.92 13.40
N ARG A 81 10.16 11.08 14.69
CA ARG A 81 9.06 11.43 15.59
C ARG A 81 8.86 12.94 15.58
N ASN A 82 7.62 13.36 15.41
CA ASN A 82 7.25 14.76 15.51
C ASN A 82 6.94 15.15 16.98
N ASN A 83 6.56 16.41 17.19
CA ASN A 83 6.23 16.94 18.53
C ASN A 83 5.03 16.26 19.21
N GLU A 84 4.20 15.54 18.45
CA GLU A 84 3.05 14.76 18.93
C GLU A 84 3.36 13.27 19.11
N ASP A 85 4.64 12.91 19.09
CA ASP A 85 5.15 11.53 19.16
C ASP A 85 4.64 10.62 18.01
N LYS A 86 4.19 11.21 16.91
CA LYS A 86 3.79 10.49 15.69
C LYS A 86 5.00 10.25 14.79
N CYS A 87 5.09 9.07 14.18
CA CYS A 87 6.09 8.81 13.13
C CYS A 87 5.68 9.54 11.85
N GLU A 88 6.46 10.54 11.45
CA GLU A 88 6.40 11.20 10.15
C GLU A 88 7.40 10.56 9.20
N VAL A 89 6.98 10.34 7.97
CA VAL A 89 7.78 9.70 6.93
C VAL A 89 8.19 10.76 5.91
N SER A 90 9.46 10.79 5.58
CA SER A 90 10.01 11.64 4.53
C SER A 90 10.88 10.83 3.58
N PRO A 91 10.96 11.20 2.29
CA PRO A 91 11.87 10.56 1.35
C PRO A 91 13.32 10.91 1.71
N VAL A 92 14.22 9.99 1.43
CA VAL A 92 15.66 10.28 1.48
C VAL A 92 16.00 11.27 0.37
N SER A 93 16.78 12.30 0.69
CA SER A 93 17.15 13.35 -0.25
C SER A 93 17.78 12.76 -1.52
N GLY A 94 17.27 13.19 -2.69
CA GLY A 94 17.75 12.74 -4.00
C GLY A 94 17.37 11.31 -4.39
N ILE A 95 16.48 10.66 -3.63
CA ILE A 95 16.04 9.30 -3.96
C ILE A 95 15.09 9.27 -5.18
N LEU A 96 14.29 10.29 -5.39
CA LEU A 96 13.36 10.43 -6.51
C LEU A 96 14.03 11.22 -7.64
N THR A 97 14.88 10.55 -8.40
CA THR A 97 15.45 11.12 -9.63
C THR A 97 14.49 10.90 -10.81
N GLN A 98 14.59 11.73 -11.85
CA GLN A 98 13.81 11.56 -13.08
C GLN A 98 13.99 10.17 -13.69
N GLU A 99 15.21 9.61 -13.64
CA GLU A 99 15.49 8.25 -14.10
C GLU A 99 14.66 7.19 -13.34
N LYS A 100 14.52 7.38 -12.03
CA LYS A 100 13.73 6.47 -11.20
C LYS A 100 12.22 6.66 -11.38
N LEU A 101 11.77 7.88 -11.65
CA LEU A 101 10.38 8.16 -11.98
C LEU A 101 10.00 7.58 -13.35
N ASN A 102 10.91 7.58 -14.31
CA ASN A 102 10.69 6.98 -15.64
C ASN A 102 10.51 5.45 -15.62
N LEU A 103 10.66 4.80 -14.47
CA LEU A 103 10.35 3.39 -14.30
C LEU A 103 8.85 3.13 -14.08
N TYR A 104 8.08 4.17 -13.76
CA TYR A 104 6.63 4.11 -13.77
C TYR A 104 6.10 4.34 -15.18
N SER A 105 5.03 3.63 -15.52
CA SER A 105 4.21 4.04 -16.66
C SER A 105 3.46 5.33 -16.34
N GLN A 106 3.06 6.07 -17.37
CA GLN A 106 2.24 7.26 -17.18
C GLN A 106 0.95 6.94 -16.43
N TYR A 107 0.34 5.78 -16.71
CA TYR A 107 -0.88 5.34 -16.04
C TYR A 107 -0.68 5.15 -14.52
N GLU A 108 0.42 4.53 -14.09
CA GLU A 108 0.74 4.35 -12.66
C GLU A 108 0.91 5.69 -11.96
N MET A 109 1.63 6.62 -12.59
CA MET A 109 1.80 7.97 -12.04
C MET A 109 0.47 8.72 -11.93
N ASP A 110 -0.35 8.69 -12.98
CA ASP A 110 -1.67 9.35 -12.99
C ASP A 110 -2.59 8.78 -11.91
N MET A 111 -2.52 7.47 -11.68
CA MET A 111 -3.30 6.82 -10.65
C MET A 111 -2.85 7.22 -9.24
N ILE A 112 -1.55 7.23 -8.96
CA ILE A 112 -1.02 7.69 -7.67
C ILE A 112 -1.37 9.17 -7.46
N ASP A 113 -1.23 10.01 -8.47
CA ASP A 113 -1.61 11.43 -8.39
C ASP A 113 -3.12 11.62 -8.16
N LYS A 114 -3.95 10.76 -8.71
CA LYS A 114 -5.40 10.72 -8.42
C LYS A 114 -5.69 10.36 -6.97
N ILE A 115 -4.97 9.39 -6.40
CA ILE A 115 -5.05 9.06 -4.97
C ILE A 115 -4.62 10.25 -4.11
N ILE A 116 -3.52 10.91 -4.46
CA ILE A 116 -3.02 12.10 -3.76
C ILE A 116 -4.04 13.24 -3.81
N SER A 117 -4.62 13.52 -4.97
CA SER A 117 -5.61 14.59 -5.15
C SER A 117 -6.90 14.33 -4.39
N THR A 118 -7.32 13.05 -4.29
CA THR A 118 -8.56 12.66 -3.63
C THR A 118 -8.41 12.58 -2.11
N TYR A 119 -7.31 12.01 -1.63
CA TYR A 119 -7.13 11.62 -0.23
C TYR A 119 -5.98 12.34 0.47
N GLY A 120 -5.12 13.02 -0.28
CA GLY A 120 -3.88 13.61 0.26
C GLY A 120 -4.11 14.74 1.27
N SER A 121 -5.25 15.43 1.23
CA SER A 121 -5.61 16.46 2.23
C SER A 121 -6.26 15.90 3.50
N MET A 122 -6.76 14.64 3.44
CA MET A 122 -7.45 14.01 4.56
C MET A 122 -6.50 13.63 5.70
N SER A 123 -6.98 13.67 6.92
CA SER A 123 -6.28 13.16 8.09
C SER A 123 -6.22 11.63 8.10
N ALA A 124 -5.33 11.06 8.91
CA ALA A 124 -5.26 9.62 9.08
C ALA A 124 -6.53 9.02 9.74
N ASP A 125 -7.29 9.82 10.49
CA ASP A 125 -8.55 9.37 11.09
C ASP A 125 -9.66 9.35 10.04
N GLU A 126 -9.82 10.37 9.21
CA GLU A 126 -10.76 10.38 8.08
C GLU A 126 -10.51 9.22 7.11
N LEU A 127 -9.24 8.93 6.82
CA LEU A 127 -8.89 7.76 5.99
C LEU A 127 -9.18 6.43 6.70
N THR A 128 -9.09 6.39 8.04
CA THR A 128 -9.50 5.23 8.81
C THR A 128 -11.01 5.03 8.68
N ASP A 129 -11.82 6.07 8.80
CA ASP A 129 -13.27 6.01 8.66
C ASP A 129 -13.67 5.48 7.28
N ILE A 130 -13.02 5.95 6.20
CA ILE A 130 -13.24 5.44 4.83
C ILE A 130 -12.96 3.95 4.73
N THR A 131 -11.82 3.47 5.27
CA THR A 131 -11.46 2.05 5.20
C THR A 131 -12.28 1.16 6.14
N HIS A 132 -13.10 1.73 7.02
CA HIS A 132 -13.98 1.04 7.97
C HIS A 132 -15.46 1.06 7.55
N LEU A 133 -15.81 1.62 6.38
CA LEU A 133 -17.18 1.56 5.88
C LEU A 133 -17.65 0.10 5.72
N ASP A 134 -18.92 -0.14 5.87
CA ASP A 134 -19.50 -1.50 5.96
C ASP A 134 -19.25 -2.39 4.75
N ASP A 135 -19.08 -1.81 3.56
CA ASP A 135 -18.85 -2.51 2.30
C ASP A 135 -17.37 -2.74 1.95
N THR A 136 -16.46 -2.22 2.79
CA THR A 136 -15.01 -2.39 2.55
C THR A 136 -14.52 -3.81 2.84
N LEU A 137 -13.40 -4.19 2.22
CA LEU A 137 -12.78 -5.50 2.50
C LEU A 137 -12.36 -5.63 3.97
N TRP A 138 -11.90 -4.54 4.59
CA TRP A 138 -11.54 -4.56 6.01
C TRP A 138 -12.75 -4.93 6.88
N SER A 139 -13.90 -4.26 6.69
CA SER A 139 -15.11 -4.53 7.44
C SER A 139 -15.64 -5.94 7.20
N LYS A 140 -15.59 -6.42 5.95
CA LYS A 140 -15.95 -7.80 5.62
C LYS A 140 -15.08 -8.81 6.39
N VAL A 141 -13.75 -8.65 6.35
CA VAL A 141 -12.82 -9.56 7.06
C VAL A 141 -13.04 -9.50 8.58
N VAL A 142 -13.25 -8.32 9.14
CA VAL A 142 -13.54 -8.15 10.58
C VAL A 142 -14.81 -8.89 10.98
N ASN A 143 -15.90 -8.73 10.20
CA ASN A 143 -17.20 -9.34 10.49
C ASN A 143 -17.16 -10.87 10.28
N GLU A 144 -16.63 -11.35 9.17
CA GLU A 144 -16.51 -12.77 8.84
C GLU A 144 -15.74 -13.57 9.88
N ASN A 145 -14.67 -12.96 10.43
CA ASN A 145 -13.82 -13.60 11.42
C ASN A 145 -14.20 -13.23 12.87
N ASN A 146 -15.26 -12.46 13.09
CA ASN A 146 -15.68 -11.96 14.40
C ASN A 146 -14.49 -11.35 15.18
N LEU A 147 -13.68 -10.52 14.51
CA LEU A 147 -12.44 -10.01 15.09
C LEU A 147 -12.71 -9.10 16.27
N THR A 148 -12.06 -9.42 17.38
CA THR A 148 -11.92 -8.55 18.55
C THR A 148 -10.45 -8.21 18.71
N PHE A 149 -10.14 -6.92 18.73
CA PHE A 149 -8.75 -6.47 18.79
C PHE A 149 -8.24 -6.44 20.21
N SER A 150 -7.10 -7.11 20.45
CA SER A 150 -6.32 -7.00 21.69
C SER A 150 -5.74 -5.59 21.86
N ASP A 151 -5.04 -5.34 22.96
CA ASP A 151 -4.35 -4.08 23.22
C ASP A 151 -3.31 -3.73 22.15
N SER A 152 -2.68 -4.74 21.52
CA SER A 152 -1.76 -4.52 20.39
C SER A 152 -2.46 -3.95 19.16
N GLY A 153 -3.76 -4.17 19.01
CA GLY A 153 -4.56 -3.77 17.88
C GLY A 153 -4.23 -4.52 16.58
N ARG A 154 -3.49 -5.62 16.64
CA ARG A 154 -3.07 -6.43 15.48
C ARG A 154 -3.94 -7.66 15.33
N SER A 155 -4.05 -8.16 14.11
CA SER A 155 -4.57 -9.49 13.80
C SER A 155 -3.78 -10.12 12.66
N ASP A 156 -3.85 -11.43 12.53
CA ASP A 156 -3.25 -12.20 11.44
C ASP A 156 -4.26 -12.52 10.32
N CYS A 157 -5.46 -11.90 10.38
CA CYS A 157 -6.47 -12.05 9.34
C CYS A 157 -6.09 -11.21 8.12
N GLU A 158 -5.77 -11.89 7.04
CA GLU A 158 -5.35 -11.27 5.79
C GLU A 158 -6.55 -10.71 5.01
N ILE A 159 -6.33 -9.58 4.34
CA ILE A 159 -7.27 -8.95 3.44
C ILE A 159 -6.82 -9.25 2.01
N HIS A 160 -7.57 -10.08 1.30
CA HIS A 160 -7.27 -10.48 -0.05
C HIS A 160 -7.90 -9.52 -1.06
N LEU A 161 -7.07 -8.77 -1.79
CA LEU A 161 -7.52 -7.73 -2.73
C LEU A 161 -8.24 -8.29 -3.96
N ASN A 162 -7.98 -9.55 -4.36
CA ASN A 162 -8.70 -10.20 -5.46
C ASN A 162 -10.22 -10.29 -5.20
N ARG A 163 -10.67 -10.23 -3.95
CA ARG A 163 -12.09 -10.16 -3.61
C ARG A 163 -12.81 -8.91 -4.15
N LEU A 164 -12.06 -7.87 -4.55
CA LEU A 164 -12.61 -6.65 -5.16
C LEU A 164 -13.10 -6.87 -6.60
N ILE A 165 -12.64 -7.93 -7.22
CA ILE A 165 -12.90 -8.26 -8.64
C ILE A 165 -13.67 -9.57 -8.79
N GLU A 166 -14.15 -10.17 -7.69
CA GLU A 166 -14.98 -11.37 -7.70
C GLU A 166 -16.20 -11.19 -8.63
N GLY A 167 -16.34 -12.10 -9.62
CA GLY A 167 -17.38 -12.09 -10.63
C GLY A 167 -17.06 -11.29 -11.89
N ASP A 168 -15.88 -10.71 -12.00
CA ASP A 168 -15.32 -10.10 -13.21
C ASP A 168 -14.28 -11.08 -13.81
N GLU A 169 -14.74 -12.03 -14.62
CA GLU A 169 -13.92 -13.13 -15.15
C GLU A 169 -12.64 -12.62 -15.83
N GLU A 170 -12.72 -11.50 -16.56
CA GLU A 170 -11.56 -10.92 -17.26
C GLU A 170 -10.50 -10.46 -16.27
N LYS A 171 -10.91 -9.79 -15.18
CA LYS A 171 -9.96 -9.30 -14.15
C LYS A 171 -9.45 -10.41 -13.26
N GLU A 172 -10.26 -11.43 -12.98
CA GLU A 172 -9.83 -12.62 -12.25
C GLU A 172 -8.71 -13.34 -13.02
N GLU A 173 -8.85 -13.56 -14.34
CA GLU A 173 -7.80 -14.12 -15.20
C GLU A 173 -6.54 -13.26 -15.19
N VAL A 174 -6.68 -11.95 -15.33
CA VAL A 174 -5.54 -10.98 -15.25
C VAL A 174 -4.84 -11.06 -13.90
N PHE A 175 -5.58 -11.20 -12.81
CA PHE A 175 -4.99 -11.34 -11.47
C PHE A 175 -4.19 -12.62 -11.33
N GLU A 176 -4.72 -13.75 -11.81
CA GLU A 176 -4.05 -15.05 -11.73
C GLU A 176 -2.76 -15.05 -12.56
N ASP A 177 -2.81 -14.56 -13.80
CA ASP A 177 -1.64 -14.43 -14.67
C ASP A 177 -0.55 -13.55 -14.04
N ALA A 178 -0.94 -12.41 -13.49
CA ALA A 178 -0.01 -11.49 -12.84
C ALA A 178 0.59 -12.10 -11.55
N LEU A 179 -0.19 -12.86 -10.78
CA LEU A 179 0.26 -13.56 -9.59
C LEU A 179 1.26 -14.69 -9.95
N GLU A 180 0.95 -15.48 -10.98
CA GLU A 180 1.84 -16.55 -11.46
C GLU A 180 3.17 -15.97 -11.93
N TYR A 181 3.12 -14.87 -12.70
CA TYR A 181 4.33 -14.16 -13.12
C TYR A 181 5.15 -13.66 -11.93
N MET A 182 4.51 -13.09 -10.91
CA MET A 182 5.16 -12.66 -9.68
C MET A 182 5.83 -13.81 -8.94
N GLN A 183 5.15 -14.93 -8.82
CA GLN A 183 5.68 -16.14 -8.17
C GLN A 183 6.88 -16.71 -8.95
N PHE A 184 6.79 -16.74 -10.27
CA PHE A 184 7.90 -17.15 -11.13
C PHE A 184 9.13 -16.24 -10.92
N CYS A 185 8.96 -14.94 -10.95
CA CYS A 185 10.03 -13.98 -10.71
C CYS A 185 10.68 -14.14 -9.32
N ASN A 186 9.87 -14.42 -8.30
CA ASN A 186 10.36 -14.69 -6.95
C ASN A 186 11.20 -15.97 -6.86
N ALA A 187 10.76 -17.05 -7.54
CA ALA A 187 11.42 -18.36 -7.48
C ALA A 187 12.74 -18.40 -8.26
N THR A 188 12.84 -17.63 -9.34
CA THR A 188 13.97 -17.75 -10.27
C THR A 188 15.05 -16.70 -10.05
N SER A 189 14.82 -15.65 -9.26
CA SER A 189 15.70 -14.47 -9.11
C SER A 189 16.15 -13.87 -10.47
N VAL A 190 15.42 -14.17 -11.56
CA VAL A 190 15.80 -13.89 -12.97
C VAL A 190 15.13 -12.63 -13.48
N CYS A 191 14.08 -12.17 -12.81
CA CYS A 191 13.34 -10.98 -13.23
C CYS A 191 13.93 -9.66 -12.72
#